data_818500780e9c3545fb287b23ab092f86
#
_entry.id   818500780e9c3545fb287b23ab092f86
#
_cell.length_a   1.000
_cell.length_b   1.000
_cell.length_c   1.000
_cell.angle_alpha   90.00
_cell.angle_beta   90.00
_cell.angle_gamma   90.00
#
_symmetry.space_group_name_H-M   'P 1'
#
loop_
_entity.id
_entity.type
_entity.pdbx_description
1 polymer ?
#
loop_
_entity_poly.entity_id
_entity_poly.type
_entity_poly.pdbx_seq_one_letter_code
_entity_poly.pdbx_strand_id
1 'polypeptide(L)'
;KGAESAAEDAGKVVESGTYSGDLMSAEEAARYSEYWRELGIGSDNTWKAFKDANPNGTIDDYFEIVQKQSPWPLGETGTPTTLKAGDRFFMAVENNAPENVIGGFGVKERIDSTDFVRNNLAVKYDWKTSCNVIREFEVNSGIELNVNAGPVWPQIDLGADLYLPGDTTMTQYDLFSNLGSEIKREDYVHIIDEYWVD
;
A
#
# COMPACT_ATOMS: atom_id res chain seq x y z
N LYS A 1 0.62 25.97 29.59
CA LYS A 1 0.42 24.83 30.52
C LYS A 1 0.10 23.52 29.79
N GLY A 2 -0.53 23.55 28.62
CA GLY A 2 -0.88 22.34 27.87
C GLY A 2 0.28 21.69 27.10
N ALA A 3 1.18 22.50 26.55
CA ALA A 3 2.30 22.02 25.77
C ALA A 3 3.40 21.33 26.61
N GLU A 4 3.69 21.85 27.80
CA GLU A 4 4.62 21.22 28.73
C GLU A 4 4.09 19.88 29.28
N SER A 5 2.78 19.79 29.53
CA SER A 5 2.14 18.55 29.97
C SER A 5 2.14 17.46 28.89
N ALA A 6 1.94 17.84 27.62
CA ALA A 6 1.98 16.89 26.50
C ALA A 6 3.40 16.37 26.23
N ALA A 7 4.41 17.21 26.34
CA ALA A 7 5.82 16.82 26.16
C ALA A 7 6.32 15.91 27.30
N GLU A 8 5.91 16.16 28.55
CA GLU A 8 6.24 15.29 29.70
C GLU A 8 5.57 13.92 29.58
N ASP A 9 4.33 13.88 29.07
CA ASP A 9 3.58 12.65 28.91
C ASP A 9 4.11 11.82 27.72
N ALA A 10 4.52 12.48 26.63
CA ALA A 10 5.20 11.86 25.51
C ALA A 10 6.55 11.22 25.90
N GLY A 11 7.34 11.91 26.71
CA GLY A 11 8.59 11.38 27.26
C GLY A 11 8.37 10.14 28.13
N LYS A 12 7.36 10.15 28.99
CA LYS A 12 7.02 9.01 29.86
C LYS A 12 6.54 7.77 29.10
N VAL A 13 5.90 7.95 27.97
CA VAL A 13 5.41 6.83 27.13
C VAL A 13 6.54 6.18 26.36
N VAL A 14 7.47 6.98 25.87
CA VAL A 14 8.68 6.46 25.23
C VAL A 14 9.57 5.73 26.25
N GLU A 15 9.59 6.16 27.51
CA GLU A 15 10.34 5.49 28.59
C GLU A 15 9.65 4.22 29.13
N SER A 16 8.32 4.11 29.06
CA SER A 16 7.57 2.97 29.60
C SER A 16 7.09 1.95 28.58
N GLY A 17 7.25 2.26 27.31
CA GLY A 17 6.74 1.47 26.21
C GLY A 17 7.76 0.54 25.55
N THR A 18 7.29 -0.16 24.55
CA THR A 18 8.03 -1.10 23.69
C THR A 18 9.13 -0.41 22.87
N TYR A 19 9.18 0.94 22.88
CA TYR A 19 10.17 1.76 22.19
C TYR A 19 11.19 2.31 23.19
N SER A 20 12.46 2.05 22.94
CA SER A 20 13.54 2.76 23.60
C SER A 20 13.54 4.21 23.14
N GLY A 21 13.92 5.17 24.01
CA GLY A 21 14.08 6.57 23.66
C GLY A 21 15.02 6.83 22.47
N ASP A 22 15.75 5.79 22.04
CA ASP A 22 16.64 5.81 20.89
C ASP A 22 15.90 5.84 19.52
N LEU A 23 14.60 5.59 19.47
CA LEU A 23 13.81 5.54 18.23
C LEU A 23 13.17 6.89 17.86
N MET A 24 13.10 7.83 18.78
CA MET A 24 12.51 9.16 18.55
C MET A 24 13.33 10.25 19.20
N SER A 25 13.45 11.38 18.51
CA SER A 25 13.84 12.64 19.16
C SER A 25 12.73 13.17 20.07
N ALA A 26 13.03 14.11 20.96
CA ALA A 26 12.02 14.74 21.82
C ALA A 26 10.92 15.45 21.00
N GLU A 27 11.27 16.05 19.86
CA GLU A 27 10.32 16.67 18.94
C GLU A 27 9.42 15.64 18.25
N GLU A 28 9.99 14.55 17.76
CA GLU A 28 9.24 13.44 17.19
C GLU A 28 8.29 12.79 18.20
N ALA A 29 8.75 12.60 19.45
CA ALA A 29 7.93 12.05 20.52
C ALA A 29 6.73 12.96 20.85
N ALA A 30 6.90 14.27 20.82
CA ALA A 30 5.81 15.22 21.01
C ALA A 30 4.78 15.14 19.88
N ARG A 31 5.23 15.11 18.62
CA ARG A 31 4.37 14.96 17.43
C ARG A 31 3.67 13.62 17.38
N TYR A 32 4.37 12.55 17.73
CA TYR A 32 3.80 11.20 17.85
C TYR A 32 2.65 11.15 18.88
N SER A 33 2.84 11.78 20.05
CA SER A 33 1.80 11.88 21.07
C SER A 33 0.58 12.64 20.55
N GLU A 34 0.77 13.76 19.86
CA GLU A 34 -0.30 14.55 19.27
C GLU A 34 -1.10 13.75 18.23
N TYR A 35 -0.42 13.19 17.23
CA TYR A 35 -1.10 12.51 16.12
C TYR A 35 -1.65 11.15 16.49
N TRP A 36 -0.92 10.38 17.26
CA TRP A 36 -1.37 9.02 17.57
C TRP A 36 -2.35 8.96 18.70
N ARG A 37 -2.03 9.56 19.84
CA ARG A 37 -2.87 9.46 21.03
C ARG A 37 -4.12 10.30 20.98
N GLU A 38 -4.00 11.50 20.43
CA GLU A 38 -5.11 12.45 20.37
C GLU A 38 -5.98 12.23 19.13
N LEU A 39 -5.40 11.88 17.99
CA LEU A 39 -6.11 11.72 16.72
C LEU A 39 -6.29 10.27 16.28
N GLY A 40 -5.66 9.30 16.95
CA GLY A 40 -5.74 7.88 16.58
C GLY A 40 -5.06 7.54 15.27
N ILE A 41 -4.04 8.31 14.85
CA ILE A 41 -3.31 8.13 13.60
C ILE A 41 -1.96 7.46 13.89
N GLY A 42 -1.90 6.14 13.79
CA GLY A 42 -0.70 5.37 14.02
C GLY A 42 -0.85 4.32 15.12
N SER A 43 0.17 3.49 15.29
CA SER A 43 0.24 2.45 16.32
C SER A 43 1.69 2.15 16.71
N ASP A 44 1.91 1.65 17.94
CA ASP A 44 3.25 1.25 18.42
C ASP A 44 3.88 0.19 17.52
N ASN A 45 3.10 -0.82 17.15
CA ASN A 45 3.58 -1.94 16.36
C ASN A 45 4.01 -1.49 14.97
N THR A 46 3.17 -0.69 14.30
CA THR A 46 3.49 -0.22 12.94
C THR A 46 4.62 0.81 12.95
N TRP A 47 4.71 1.66 13.99
CA TRP A 47 5.86 2.55 14.16
C TRP A 47 7.16 1.76 14.34
N LYS A 48 7.16 0.77 15.24
CA LYS A 48 8.34 -0.07 15.45
C LYS A 48 8.78 -0.76 14.16
N ALA A 49 7.84 -1.40 13.45
CA ALA A 49 8.13 -2.09 12.20
C ALA A 49 8.65 -1.13 11.11
N PHE A 50 8.07 0.08 11.02
CA PHE A 50 8.58 1.13 10.15
C PHE A 50 10.03 1.50 10.48
N LYS A 51 10.36 1.71 11.75
CA LYS A 51 11.73 2.08 12.18
C LYS A 51 12.72 0.95 11.98
N ASP A 52 12.31 -0.31 12.21
CA ASP A 52 13.15 -1.47 11.94
C ASP A 52 13.50 -1.58 10.44
N ALA A 53 12.55 -1.25 9.55
CA ALA A 53 12.76 -1.23 8.11
C ALA A 53 13.47 0.05 7.61
N ASN A 54 13.29 1.16 8.31
CA ASN A 54 13.79 2.49 7.94
C ASN A 54 14.48 3.16 9.13
N PRO A 55 15.70 2.75 9.51
CA PRO A 55 16.36 3.26 10.71
C PRO A 55 16.51 4.78 10.76
N ASN A 56 16.65 5.42 9.59
CA ASN A 56 16.76 6.88 9.45
C ASN A 56 15.41 7.57 9.15
N GLY A 57 14.33 6.80 9.04
CA GLY A 57 13.00 7.34 8.78
C GLY A 57 12.50 8.18 9.96
N THR A 58 11.84 9.29 9.66
CA THR A 58 11.30 10.23 10.62
C THR A 58 9.83 9.93 10.93
N ILE A 59 9.30 10.59 11.96
CA ILE A 59 7.88 10.51 12.28
C ILE A 59 7.01 11.09 11.14
N ASP A 60 7.53 12.08 10.42
CA ASP A 60 6.84 12.63 9.25
C ASP A 60 6.74 11.62 8.11
N ASP A 61 7.83 10.90 7.81
CA ASP A 61 7.84 9.84 6.83
C ASP A 61 6.82 8.73 7.18
N TYR A 62 6.74 8.40 8.46
CA TYR A 62 5.76 7.43 8.95
C TYR A 62 4.32 7.91 8.74
N PHE A 63 3.99 9.14 9.12
CA PHE A 63 2.64 9.68 8.93
C PHE A 63 2.27 9.88 7.47
N GLU A 64 3.23 10.17 6.61
CA GLU A 64 3.01 10.21 5.16
C GLU A 64 2.53 8.84 4.66
N ILE A 65 3.17 7.74 5.10
CA ILE A 65 2.74 6.38 4.74
C ILE A 65 1.37 6.06 5.32
N VAL A 66 1.08 6.46 6.57
CA VAL A 66 -0.24 6.24 7.18
C VAL A 66 -1.36 6.89 6.38
N GLN A 67 -1.13 8.10 5.88
CA GLN A 67 -2.15 8.90 5.18
C GLN A 67 -2.41 8.47 3.74
N LYS A 68 -1.43 7.88 3.08
CA LYS A 68 -1.57 7.55 1.66
C LYS A 68 -2.55 6.42 1.40
N GLN A 69 -3.29 6.53 0.29
CA GLN A 69 -4.28 5.54 -0.16
C GLN A 69 -3.92 4.95 -1.55
N SER A 70 -2.70 5.18 -2.01
CA SER A 70 -2.19 4.68 -3.29
C SER A 70 -0.90 3.90 -3.09
N PRO A 71 -0.46 3.10 -4.08
CA PRO A 71 0.82 2.38 -4.01
C PRO A 71 2.03 3.31 -3.92
N TRP A 72 1.89 4.56 -4.37
CA TRP A 72 2.99 5.52 -4.49
C TRP A 72 3.02 6.52 -3.33
N PRO A 73 4.14 7.26 -3.17
CA PRO A 73 4.25 8.33 -2.21
C PRO A 73 3.10 9.34 -2.33
N LEU A 74 2.81 10.03 -1.24
CA LEU A 74 1.72 10.99 -1.18
C LEU A 74 1.92 12.10 -2.24
N GLY A 75 0.89 12.31 -3.06
CA GLY A 75 0.93 13.30 -4.14
C GLY A 75 1.57 12.81 -5.45
N GLU A 76 2.08 11.58 -5.50
CA GLU A 76 2.60 10.97 -6.72
C GLU A 76 1.57 10.06 -7.40
N THR A 77 1.69 9.88 -8.71
CA THR A 77 0.76 9.07 -9.53
C THR A 77 1.47 7.99 -10.36
N GLY A 78 2.75 7.75 -10.12
CA GLY A 78 3.58 6.90 -10.97
C GLY A 78 3.96 7.56 -12.30
N THR A 79 4.62 6.82 -13.17
CA THR A 79 5.11 7.29 -14.47
C THR A 79 4.17 6.83 -15.59
N PRO A 80 3.71 7.72 -16.48
CA PRO A 80 2.90 7.34 -17.64
C PRO A 80 3.63 6.28 -18.50
N THR A 81 2.92 5.22 -18.80
CA THR A 81 3.40 4.06 -19.55
C THR A 81 2.29 3.53 -20.45
N THR A 82 2.61 2.91 -21.58
CA THR A 82 1.63 2.31 -22.48
C THR A 82 1.80 0.80 -22.49
N LEU A 83 0.75 0.08 -22.10
CA LEU A 83 0.62 -1.36 -22.34
C LEU A 83 0.01 -1.57 -23.73
N LYS A 84 0.52 -2.56 -24.46
CA LYS A 84 0.08 -2.87 -25.82
C LYS A 84 -0.75 -4.14 -25.85
N ALA A 85 -1.50 -4.32 -26.93
CA ALA A 85 -2.22 -5.55 -27.20
C ALA A 85 -1.32 -6.79 -27.00
N GLY A 86 -1.79 -7.75 -26.18
CA GLY A 86 -1.04 -8.96 -25.82
C GLY A 86 -0.15 -8.81 -24.59
N ASP A 87 0.04 -7.61 -24.03
CA ASP A 87 0.72 -7.44 -22.75
C ASP A 87 -0.12 -8.04 -21.62
N ARG A 88 0.56 -8.72 -20.68
CA ARG A 88 -0.06 -9.46 -19.60
C ARG A 88 0.31 -8.89 -18.24
N PHE A 89 -0.61 -9.05 -17.31
CA PHE A 89 -0.42 -8.68 -15.91
C PHE A 89 -1.31 -9.53 -14.99
N PHE A 90 -0.97 -9.53 -13.71
CA PHE A 90 -1.66 -10.30 -12.69
C PHE A 90 -2.32 -9.38 -11.67
N MET A 91 -3.39 -9.86 -11.08
CA MET A 91 -4.16 -9.12 -10.10
C MET A 91 -4.76 -10.08 -9.08
N ALA A 92 -4.57 -9.78 -7.79
CA ALA A 92 -5.31 -10.45 -6.73
C ALA A 92 -6.72 -9.87 -6.64
N VAL A 93 -7.71 -10.73 -6.52
CA VAL A 93 -9.11 -10.35 -6.29
C VAL A 93 -9.63 -10.99 -5.00
N GLU A 94 -10.74 -10.47 -4.47
CA GLU A 94 -11.42 -11.07 -3.33
C GLU A 94 -11.85 -12.49 -3.68
N ASN A 95 -11.82 -13.42 -2.70
CA ASN A 95 -12.18 -14.82 -2.92
C ASN A 95 -13.62 -15.02 -3.40
N ASN A 96 -14.51 -14.10 -3.10
CA ASN A 96 -15.90 -14.08 -3.52
C ASN A 96 -16.18 -13.06 -4.64
N ALA A 97 -15.16 -12.55 -5.30
CA ALA A 97 -15.36 -11.61 -6.40
C ALA A 97 -16.13 -12.25 -7.56
N PRO A 98 -17.04 -11.52 -8.20
CA PRO A 98 -17.69 -12.00 -9.42
C PRO A 98 -16.68 -12.43 -10.50
N GLU A 99 -17.03 -13.40 -11.33
CA GLU A 99 -16.15 -14.01 -12.33
C GLU A 99 -15.51 -13.01 -13.30
N ASN A 100 -16.17 -11.89 -13.57
CA ASN A 100 -15.73 -10.88 -14.53
C ASN A 100 -15.17 -9.61 -13.89
N VAL A 101 -14.91 -9.60 -12.58
CA VAL A 101 -14.35 -8.41 -11.90
C VAL A 101 -12.93 -8.14 -12.39
N ILE A 102 -12.73 -6.90 -12.82
CA ILE A 102 -11.43 -6.35 -13.21
C ILE A 102 -11.10 -5.21 -12.23
N GLY A 103 -10.06 -5.40 -11.41
CA GLY A 103 -9.59 -4.38 -10.46
C GLY A 103 -8.88 -3.22 -11.16
N GLY A 104 -8.39 -2.26 -10.37
CA GLY A 104 -7.70 -1.07 -10.90
C GLY A 104 -6.19 -1.20 -10.97
N PHE A 105 -5.60 -2.14 -10.24
CA PHE A 105 -4.14 -2.30 -10.12
C PHE A 105 -3.70 -3.69 -10.51
N GLY A 106 -2.60 -3.78 -11.21
CA GLY A 106 -1.99 -5.04 -11.61
C GLY A 106 -0.47 -4.99 -11.56
N VAL A 107 0.16 -6.16 -11.63
CA VAL A 107 1.62 -6.32 -11.66
C VAL A 107 2.03 -7.24 -12.80
N LYS A 108 3.25 -7.05 -13.28
CA LYS A 108 3.78 -7.89 -14.37
C LYS A 108 4.19 -9.27 -13.87
N GLU A 109 4.68 -9.34 -12.66
CA GLU A 109 5.18 -10.55 -12.03
C GLU A 109 4.02 -11.48 -11.66
N ARG A 110 4.24 -12.79 -11.82
CA ARG A 110 3.26 -13.79 -11.38
C ARG A 110 3.13 -13.77 -9.85
N ILE A 111 1.89 -13.73 -9.39
CA ILE A 111 1.58 -13.80 -7.96
C ILE A 111 1.46 -15.28 -7.58
N ASP A 112 2.26 -15.75 -6.62
CA ASP A 112 2.36 -17.16 -6.23
C ASP A 112 1.91 -17.46 -4.80
N SER A 113 1.62 -16.44 -4.00
CA SER A 113 1.16 -16.58 -2.62
C SER A 113 0.37 -15.36 -2.13
N THR A 114 -0.41 -15.54 -1.08
CA THR A 114 -1.04 -14.41 -0.37
C THR A 114 -0.01 -13.55 0.34
N ASP A 115 1.09 -14.13 0.80
CA ASP A 115 2.22 -13.38 1.37
C ASP A 115 2.82 -12.40 0.36
N PHE A 116 2.97 -12.80 -0.89
CA PHE A 116 3.40 -11.92 -1.97
C PHE A 116 2.45 -10.72 -2.13
N VAL A 117 1.14 -10.96 -2.10
CA VAL A 117 0.14 -9.88 -2.20
C VAL A 117 0.25 -8.91 -1.02
N ARG A 118 0.43 -9.42 0.20
CA ARG A 118 0.50 -8.60 1.40
C ARG A 118 1.82 -7.86 1.53
N ASN A 119 2.94 -8.56 1.38
CA ASN A 119 4.26 -8.01 1.68
C ASN A 119 4.93 -7.38 0.46
N ASN A 120 4.91 -8.02 -0.72
CA ASN A 120 5.55 -7.45 -1.91
C ASN A 120 4.66 -6.40 -2.60
N LEU A 121 3.35 -6.62 -2.67
CA LEU A 121 2.42 -5.66 -3.28
C LEU A 121 1.79 -4.70 -2.26
N ALA A 122 2.08 -4.85 -0.98
CA ALA A 122 1.61 -4.01 0.12
C ALA A 122 0.08 -3.77 0.10
N VAL A 123 -0.71 -4.79 -0.26
CA VAL A 123 -2.16 -4.68 -0.31
C VAL A 123 -2.75 -4.75 1.10
N LYS A 124 -3.37 -3.67 1.56
CA LYS A 124 -4.01 -3.59 2.87
C LYS A 124 -5.20 -4.54 2.99
N TYR A 125 -5.46 -5.03 4.21
CA TYR A 125 -6.65 -5.83 4.50
C TYR A 125 -7.94 -5.03 4.31
N ASP A 126 -7.93 -3.73 4.58
CA ASP A 126 -9.05 -2.82 4.29
C ASP A 126 -9.38 -2.73 2.80
N TRP A 127 -8.39 -2.93 1.92
CA TRP A 127 -8.61 -2.91 0.47
C TRP A 127 -9.09 -4.26 -0.07
N LYS A 128 -8.60 -5.35 0.53
CA LYS A 128 -9.01 -6.72 0.21
C LYS A 128 -8.91 -7.57 1.48
N THR A 129 -10.02 -8.06 1.97
CA THR A 129 -10.05 -8.94 3.16
C THR A 129 -9.49 -10.31 2.85
N SER A 130 -9.67 -10.77 1.61
CA SER A 130 -9.08 -12.00 1.07
C SER A 130 -8.37 -11.72 -0.26
N CYS A 131 -7.38 -12.52 -0.61
CA CYS A 131 -6.57 -12.32 -1.81
C CYS A 131 -5.96 -13.63 -2.36
N ASN A 132 -6.65 -14.75 -2.15
CA ASN A 132 -6.18 -16.06 -2.62
C ASN A 132 -6.47 -16.31 -4.11
N VAL A 133 -7.42 -15.57 -4.71
CA VAL A 133 -7.75 -15.71 -6.12
C VAL A 133 -6.91 -14.73 -6.93
N ILE A 134 -6.16 -15.27 -7.88
CA ILE A 134 -5.34 -14.49 -8.79
C ILE A 134 -5.90 -14.63 -10.20
N ARG A 135 -6.01 -13.51 -10.89
CA ARG A 135 -6.40 -13.45 -12.31
C ARG A 135 -5.25 -12.94 -13.16
N GLU A 136 -4.97 -13.65 -14.24
CA GLU A 136 -4.10 -13.19 -15.31
C GLU A 136 -4.96 -12.51 -16.38
N PHE A 137 -4.53 -11.33 -16.78
CA PHE A 137 -5.20 -10.52 -17.78
C PHE A 137 -4.29 -10.30 -18.99
N GLU A 138 -4.92 -10.10 -20.13
CA GLU A 138 -4.25 -9.68 -21.36
C GLU A 138 -4.92 -8.43 -21.93
N VAL A 139 -4.11 -7.49 -22.45
CA VAL A 139 -4.60 -6.30 -23.14
C VAL A 139 -5.22 -6.71 -24.49
N ASN A 140 -6.44 -6.24 -24.74
CA ASN A 140 -7.22 -6.63 -25.91
C ASN A 140 -6.53 -6.27 -27.25
N SER A 141 -6.83 -7.06 -28.28
CA SER A 141 -6.33 -6.79 -29.64
C SER A 141 -6.73 -5.39 -30.12
N GLY A 142 -5.76 -4.67 -30.69
CA GLY A 142 -5.98 -3.32 -31.20
C GLY A 142 -6.02 -2.22 -30.14
N ILE A 143 -5.80 -2.55 -28.86
CA ILE A 143 -5.78 -1.61 -27.75
C ILE A 143 -4.36 -1.17 -27.41
N GLU A 144 -4.19 0.12 -27.18
CA GLU A 144 -3.07 0.70 -26.44
C GLU A 144 -3.64 1.27 -25.12
N LEU A 145 -3.23 0.71 -23.99
CA LEU A 145 -3.72 1.09 -22.68
C LEU A 145 -2.70 2.00 -21.98
N ASN A 146 -3.04 3.26 -21.85
CA ASN A 146 -2.22 4.24 -21.13
C ASN A 146 -2.44 4.10 -19.62
N VAL A 147 -1.41 3.69 -18.92
CA VAL A 147 -1.40 3.41 -17.48
C VAL A 147 -0.40 4.31 -16.78
N ASN A 148 -0.49 4.38 -15.45
CA ASN A 148 0.60 4.86 -14.63
C ASN A 148 1.34 3.65 -14.04
N ALA A 149 2.66 3.66 -14.06
CA ALA A 149 3.49 2.59 -13.58
C ALA A 149 4.50 3.11 -12.54
N GLY A 150 4.82 2.29 -11.56
CA GLY A 150 5.82 2.66 -10.57
C GLY A 150 6.12 1.51 -9.59
N PRO A 151 7.16 1.70 -8.77
CA PRO A 151 7.52 0.72 -7.75
C PRO A 151 6.42 0.59 -6.69
N VAL A 152 6.43 -0.54 -5.99
CA VAL A 152 5.50 -0.75 -4.87
C VAL A 152 6.14 -0.21 -3.59
N TRP A 153 5.59 0.87 -3.08
CA TRP A 153 6.02 1.51 -1.84
C TRP A 153 5.33 0.90 -0.61
N PRO A 154 5.94 1.05 0.59
CA PRO A 154 5.35 0.56 1.82
C PRO A 154 3.95 1.12 2.09
N GLN A 155 3.15 0.36 2.82
CA GLN A 155 1.85 0.76 3.35
C GLN A 155 1.79 0.51 4.85
N ILE A 156 0.95 1.27 5.55
CA ILE A 156 0.58 1.01 6.93
C ILE A 156 -0.91 0.72 6.98
N ASP A 157 -1.25 -0.46 7.45
CA ASP A 157 -2.62 -0.92 7.67
C ASP A 157 -2.91 -0.83 9.16
N LEU A 158 -3.54 0.28 9.58
CA LEU A 158 -3.86 0.50 10.98
C LEU A 158 -4.95 -0.43 11.49
N GLY A 159 -5.88 -0.84 10.62
CA GLY A 159 -6.95 -1.78 10.97
C GLY A 159 -6.42 -3.16 11.33
N ALA A 160 -5.41 -3.62 10.61
CA ALA A 160 -4.72 -4.88 10.86
C ALA A 160 -3.49 -4.74 11.77
N ASP A 161 -3.11 -3.52 12.14
CA ASP A 161 -1.92 -3.19 12.94
C ASP A 161 -0.61 -3.71 12.29
N LEU A 162 -0.48 -3.54 10.96
CA LEU A 162 0.62 -4.07 10.16
C LEU A 162 1.33 -2.98 9.35
N TYR A 163 2.66 -3.09 9.30
CA TYR A 163 3.51 -2.45 8.31
C TYR A 163 3.74 -3.41 7.14
N LEU A 164 3.35 -3.01 5.95
CA LEU A 164 3.48 -3.78 4.72
C LEU A 164 4.63 -3.18 3.92
N PRO A 165 5.76 -3.89 3.77
CA PRO A 165 7.00 -3.27 3.27
C PRO A 165 6.95 -2.88 1.80
N GLY A 166 6.12 -3.52 0.99
CA GLY A 166 6.17 -3.38 -0.45
C GLY A 166 7.47 -3.94 -1.04
N ASP A 167 7.63 -3.80 -2.34
CA ASP A 167 8.85 -4.16 -3.04
C ASP A 167 9.12 -3.15 -4.16
N THR A 168 10.06 -2.24 -3.91
CA THR A 168 10.39 -1.16 -4.86
C THR A 168 11.09 -1.66 -6.13
N THR A 169 11.45 -2.95 -6.21
CA THR A 169 11.98 -3.57 -7.44
C THR A 169 10.86 -4.05 -8.37
N MET A 170 9.63 -4.14 -7.88
CA MET A 170 8.46 -4.53 -8.66
C MET A 170 7.81 -3.32 -9.34
N THR A 171 7.12 -3.58 -10.44
CA THR A 171 6.34 -2.55 -11.13
C THR A 171 4.86 -2.83 -10.99
N GLN A 172 4.15 -1.92 -10.34
CA GLN A 172 2.71 -1.90 -10.28
C GLN A 172 2.13 -0.94 -11.30
N TYR A 173 1.02 -1.34 -11.92
CA TYR A 173 0.26 -0.55 -12.88
C TYR A 173 -1.04 -0.06 -12.25
N ASP A 174 -1.31 1.23 -12.32
CA ASP A 174 -2.65 1.79 -12.21
C ASP A 174 -3.24 1.82 -13.62
N LEU A 175 -4.17 0.92 -13.87
CA LEU A 175 -4.60 0.55 -15.21
C LEU A 175 -5.58 1.52 -15.84
N PHE A 176 -6.44 2.16 -15.03
CA PHE A 176 -7.62 2.82 -15.56
C PHE A 176 -7.80 4.27 -15.09
N SER A 177 -6.98 4.79 -14.19
CA SER A 177 -7.16 6.16 -13.67
C SER A 177 -6.96 7.26 -14.73
N ASN A 178 -6.20 6.97 -15.80
CA ASN A 178 -6.02 7.89 -16.92
C ASN A 178 -7.18 7.87 -17.92
N LEU A 179 -8.15 6.98 -17.72
CA LEU A 179 -9.33 6.86 -18.55
C LEU A 179 -10.54 7.50 -17.85
N GLY A 180 -11.54 7.95 -18.60
CA GLY A 180 -12.73 8.53 -18.02
C GLY A 180 -13.53 7.53 -17.15
N SER A 181 -14.39 8.03 -16.26
CA SER A 181 -15.21 7.22 -15.35
C SER A 181 -16.26 6.34 -16.04
N GLU A 182 -16.59 6.65 -17.28
CA GLU A 182 -17.64 5.97 -18.07
C GLU A 182 -17.12 4.79 -18.89
N ILE A 183 -15.86 4.35 -18.64
CA ILE A 183 -15.27 3.24 -19.38
C ILE A 183 -15.82 1.90 -18.90
N LYS A 184 -15.82 0.93 -19.81
CA LYS A 184 -15.96 -0.49 -19.49
C LYS A 184 -14.59 -1.14 -19.57
N ARG A 185 -14.12 -1.65 -18.43
CA ARG A 185 -12.74 -2.21 -18.32
C ARG A 185 -12.53 -3.41 -19.23
N GLU A 186 -13.59 -4.17 -19.48
CA GLU A 186 -13.60 -5.31 -20.41
C GLU A 186 -13.37 -4.91 -21.89
N ASP A 187 -13.54 -3.65 -22.24
CA ASP A 187 -13.20 -3.15 -23.58
C ASP A 187 -11.68 -3.08 -23.79
N TYR A 188 -10.89 -3.02 -22.71
CA TYR A 188 -9.45 -2.85 -22.73
C TYR A 188 -8.67 -4.13 -22.43
N VAL A 189 -9.19 -4.96 -21.54
CA VAL A 189 -8.50 -6.16 -21.07
C VAL A 189 -9.49 -7.31 -20.87
N HIS A 190 -8.99 -8.54 -20.95
CA HIS A 190 -9.77 -9.74 -20.65
C HIS A 190 -8.96 -10.71 -19.78
N ILE A 191 -9.70 -11.54 -19.04
CA ILE A 191 -9.13 -12.59 -18.20
C ILE A 191 -8.74 -13.76 -19.09
N ILE A 192 -7.50 -14.23 -18.96
CA ILE A 192 -6.99 -15.40 -19.69
C ILE A 192 -6.75 -16.61 -18.79
N ASP A 193 -6.56 -16.38 -17.48
CA ASP A 193 -6.39 -17.46 -16.50
C ASP A 193 -6.87 -17.02 -15.11
N GLU A 194 -7.25 -17.96 -14.27
CA GLU A 194 -7.58 -17.77 -12.87
C GLU A 194 -7.05 -18.96 -12.07
N TYR A 195 -6.36 -18.68 -10.96
CA TYR A 195 -5.83 -19.71 -10.08
C TYR A 195 -5.86 -19.28 -8.62
N TRP A 196 -5.72 -20.25 -7.72
CA TRP A 196 -5.69 -20.04 -6.29
C TRP A 196 -4.26 -20.14 -5.77
N VAL A 197 -3.96 -19.33 -4.76
CA VAL A 197 -2.71 -19.33 -4.01
C VAL A 197 -2.99 -19.48 -2.52
N ASP A 198 -1.98 -19.98 -1.79
CA ASP A 198 -2.04 -20.17 -0.34
C ASP A 198 -1.68 -18.88 0.42
#